data_d22f44357433de190f4c1e7198745fe1
#
_entry.id   d22f44357433de190f4c1e7198745fe1
#
_cell.length_a   1.000
_cell.length_b   1.000
_cell.length_c   1.000
_cell.angle_alpha   90.00
_cell.angle_beta   90.00
_cell.angle_gamma   90.00
#
_symmetry.space_group_name_H-M   'P 1'
#
loop_
_entity.id
_entity.type
_entity.pdbx_description
1 polymer ?
#
loop_
_entity_poly.entity_id
_entity_poly.type
_entity_poly.pdbx_seq_one_letter_code
_entity_poly.pdbx_strand_id
1 'polypeptide(L)' 'MTREQKLERMTHMVAQDNFLPGFDQRHKDEAMQLINKVADRARELSLRTLQAVIRIRAAGGNWRELAEYALTN' A
#
# COMPACT_ATOMS: atom_id res chain seq x y z
N MET A 1 -16.22 -7.68 5.65
CA MET A 1 -14.88 -7.40 6.21
C MET A 1 -14.76 -5.90 6.46
N THR A 2 -14.35 -5.53 7.65
CA THR A 2 -14.20 -4.11 8.00
C THR A 2 -12.92 -3.54 7.42
N ARG A 3 -12.82 -2.20 7.42
CA ARG A 3 -11.60 -1.50 6.99
C ARG A 3 -10.41 -1.93 7.83
N GLU A 4 -10.59 -2.02 9.14
CA GLU A 4 -9.53 -2.42 10.05
C GLU A 4 -9.02 -3.82 9.75
N GLN A 5 -9.92 -4.74 9.47
CA GLN A 5 -9.54 -6.11 9.12
C GLN A 5 -8.77 -6.17 7.81
N LYS A 6 -9.18 -5.35 6.83
CA LYS A 6 -8.46 -5.28 5.56
C LYS A 6 -7.06 -4.74 5.74
N LEU A 7 -6.91 -3.67 6.53
CA LEU A 7 -5.61 -3.08 6.82
C LEU A 7 -4.70 -4.05 7.57
N GLU A 8 -5.26 -4.75 8.53
CA GLU A 8 -4.50 -5.73 9.28
C GLU A 8 -3.98 -6.85 8.38
N ARG A 9 -4.84 -7.35 7.48
CA ARG A 9 -4.44 -8.38 6.54
C ARG A 9 -3.33 -7.88 5.61
N MET A 10 -3.47 -6.65 5.11
CA MET A 10 -2.47 -6.05 4.22
C MET A 10 -1.13 -5.89 4.94
N THR A 11 -1.17 -5.41 6.18
CA THR A 11 0.03 -5.26 6.99
C THR A 11 0.72 -6.59 7.20
N HIS A 12 -0.06 -7.64 7.46
CA HIS A 12 0.47 -8.97 7.67
C HIS A 12 1.14 -9.50 6.40
N MET A 13 0.53 -9.26 5.25
CA MET A 13 1.10 -9.70 3.98
C MET A 13 2.39 -8.97 3.64
N VAL A 14 2.46 -7.68 3.92
CA VAL A 14 3.65 -6.88 3.66
C VAL A 14 4.84 -7.37 4.48
N ALA A 15 4.58 -7.91 5.66
CA ALA A 15 5.63 -8.42 6.54
C ALA A 15 6.22 -9.75 6.07
N GLN A 16 5.58 -10.42 5.12
CA GLN A 16 6.07 -11.72 4.64
C GLN A 16 7.16 -11.55 3.59
N ASP A 17 8.21 -12.33 3.72
CA ASP A 17 9.38 -12.24 2.83
C ASP A 17 9.05 -12.60 1.38
N ASN A 18 8.09 -13.49 1.18
CA ASN A 18 7.73 -13.94 -0.16
C ASN A 18 6.72 -13.04 -0.86
N PHE A 19 6.25 -11.99 -0.21
CA PHE A 19 5.32 -11.04 -0.82
C PHE A 19 6.13 -10.02 -1.62
N LEU A 20 5.94 -10.03 -2.94
CA LEU A 20 6.65 -9.14 -3.87
C LEU A 20 8.16 -9.11 -3.58
N PRO A 21 8.85 -10.26 -3.69
CA PRO A 21 10.26 -10.35 -3.30
C PRO A 21 11.19 -9.47 -4.15
N GLY A 22 10.71 -8.99 -5.31
CA GLY A 22 11.50 -8.10 -6.16
C GLY A 22 11.53 -6.66 -5.67
N PHE A 23 10.77 -6.32 -4.62
CA PHE A 23 10.70 -4.97 -4.07
C PHE A 23 11.37 -4.92 -2.70
N ASP A 24 12.01 -3.76 -2.43
CA ASP A 24 12.65 -3.51 -1.15
C ASP A 24 11.61 -3.46 -0.04
N GLN A 25 11.93 -4.04 1.11
CA GLN A 25 11.03 -4.02 2.26
C GLN A 25 10.70 -2.59 2.69
N ARG A 26 11.67 -1.67 2.57
CA ARG A 26 11.43 -0.26 2.89
C ARG A 26 10.30 0.32 2.04
N HIS A 27 10.29 -0.01 0.76
CA HIS A 27 9.23 0.47 -0.15
C HIS A 27 7.87 -0.08 0.25
N LYS A 28 7.84 -1.35 0.64
CA LYS A 28 6.59 -1.97 1.10
C LYS A 28 6.08 -1.32 2.38
N ASP A 29 6.98 -1.06 3.33
CA ASP A 29 6.61 -0.45 4.60
C ASP A 29 6.09 0.97 4.40
N GLU A 30 6.77 1.77 3.57
CA GLU A 30 6.33 3.13 3.29
C GLU A 30 4.98 3.16 2.57
N ALA A 31 4.76 2.22 1.64
CA ALA A 31 3.48 2.10 0.95
C ALA A 31 2.37 1.80 1.95
N MET A 32 2.62 0.89 2.88
CA MET A 32 1.62 0.53 3.89
C MET A 32 1.33 1.70 4.82
N GLN A 33 2.35 2.49 5.18
CA GLN A 33 2.16 3.66 6.00
C GLN A 33 1.24 4.68 5.31
N LEU A 34 1.44 4.89 4.02
CA LEU A 34 0.58 5.80 3.26
C LEU A 34 -0.85 5.28 3.20
N ILE A 35 -1.01 3.99 2.97
CA ILE A 35 -2.34 3.38 2.91
C ILE A 35 -3.07 3.56 4.24
N ASN A 36 -2.38 3.34 5.35
CA ASN A 36 -2.96 3.55 6.68
C ASN A 36 -3.38 5.01 6.88
N LYS A 37 -2.56 5.94 6.40
CA LYS A 37 -2.82 7.36 6.57
C LYS A 37 -4.08 7.80 5.83
N VAL A 38 -4.34 7.26 4.65
CA VAL A 38 -5.47 7.67 3.82
C VAL A 38 -6.59 6.64 3.78
N ALA A 39 -6.55 5.65 4.65
CA ALA A 39 -7.51 4.54 4.62
C ALA A 39 -8.95 5.00 4.74
N ASP A 40 -9.20 6.06 5.49
CA ASP A 40 -10.55 6.59 5.68
C ASP A 40 -11.11 7.22 4.41
N ARG A 41 -10.25 7.61 3.47
CA ARG A 41 -10.63 8.22 2.21
C ARG A 41 -10.45 7.31 1.02
N ALA A 42 -9.85 6.15 1.23
CA ALA A 42 -9.55 5.23 0.14
C ALA A 42 -10.83 4.59 -0.40
N ARG A 43 -10.96 4.55 -1.72
CA ARG A 43 -12.10 3.93 -2.37
C ARG A 43 -12.08 2.42 -2.22
N GLU A 44 -10.89 1.84 -2.27
CA GLU A 44 -10.74 0.40 -2.20
C GLU A 44 -9.48 0.05 -1.44
N LEU A 45 -9.61 -0.88 -0.51
CA LEU A 45 -8.48 -1.44 0.22
C LEU A 45 -8.38 -2.91 -0.16
N SER A 46 -7.49 -3.21 -1.09
CA SER A 46 -7.32 -4.57 -1.58
C SER A 46 -5.85 -4.85 -1.83
N LEU A 47 -5.54 -6.12 -2.04
CA LEU A 47 -4.18 -6.53 -2.35
C LEU A 47 -3.69 -5.87 -3.65
N ARG A 48 -4.58 -5.71 -4.62
CA ARG A 48 -4.24 -5.05 -5.87
C ARG A 48 -3.84 -3.60 -5.62
N THR A 49 -4.59 -2.90 -4.77
CA THR A 49 -4.27 -1.52 -4.40
C THR A 49 -2.90 -1.44 -3.74
N LEU A 50 -2.62 -2.36 -2.82
CA LEU A 50 -1.32 -2.41 -2.15
C LEU A 50 -0.19 -2.60 -3.15
N GLN A 51 -0.35 -3.53 -4.09
CA GLN A 51 0.66 -3.77 -5.12
C GLN A 51 0.89 -2.54 -5.98
N ALA A 52 -0.18 -1.84 -6.35
CA ALA A 52 -0.08 -0.63 -7.15
C ALA A 52 0.71 0.46 -6.42
N VAL A 53 0.42 0.66 -5.14
CA VAL A 53 1.11 1.66 -4.34
C VAL A 53 2.60 1.33 -4.20
N ILE A 54 2.92 0.06 -4.00
CA ILE A 54 4.32 -0.37 -3.89
C ILE A 54 5.08 -0.09 -5.20
N ARG A 55 4.45 -0.37 -6.33
CA ARG A 55 5.06 -0.09 -7.64
C ARG A 55 5.29 1.40 -7.84
N ILE A 56 4.32 2.23 -7.43
CA ILE A 56 4.46 3.67 -7.53
C ILE A 56 5.61 4.15 -6.64
N ARG A 57 5.73 3.61 -5.43
CA ARG A 57 6.82 3.94 -4.52
C ARG A 57 8.17 3.57 -5.11
N ALA A 58 8.26 2.41 -5.73
CA ALA A 58 9.51 1.94 -6.34
C ALA A 58 9.96 2.83 -7.49
N ALA A 59 9.03 3.49 -8.17
CA ALA A 59 9.35 4.42 -9.25
C ALA A 59 9.95 5.73 -8.72
N GLY A 60 9.66 6.09 -7.47
CA GLY A 60 10.22 7.29 -6.84
C GLY A 60 9.50 8.57 -7.24
N GLY A 61 10.19 9.72 -7.09
CA GLY A 61 9.60 11.02 -7.40
C GLY A 61 8.47 11.38 -6.46
N ASN A 62 7.39 11.93 -6.99
CA ASN A 62 6.21 12.33 -6.21
C ASN A 62 5.30 11.15 -5.92
N TRP A 63 5.87 10.04 -5.50
CA TRP A 63 5.13 8.80 -5.33
C TRP A 63 3.97 8.92 -4.34
N ARG A 64 4.13 9.74 -3.30
CA ARG A 64 3.06 9.91 -2.31
C ARG A 64 1.82 10.54 -2.90
N GLU A 65 1.99 11.59 -3.70
CA GLU A 65 0.87 12.25 -4.36
C GLU A 65 0.19 11.31 -5.37
N LEU A 66 1.00 10.61 -6.16
CA LEU A 66 0.47 9.68 -7.15
C LEU A 66 -0.27 8.52 -6.49
N ALA A 67 0.28 7.97 -5.42
CA ALA A 67 -0.34 6.87 -4.71
C ALA A 67 -1.61 7.30 -4.01
N GLU A 68 -1.60 8.48 -3.38
CA GLU A 68 -2.79 9.00 -2.72
C GLU A 68 -3.90 9.23 -3.74
N TYR A 69 -3.57 9.79 -4.89
CA TYR A 69 -4.53 9.97 -5.97
C TYR A 69 -5.13 8.64 -6.40
N ALA A 70 -4.28 7.63 -6.58
CA ALA A 70 -4.74 6.30 -6.98
C ALA A 70 -5.64 5.65 -5.94
N LEU A 71 -5.38 5.92 -4.65
CA LEU A 71 -6.17 5.35 -3.57
C LEU A 71 -7.52 6.04 -3.40
N THR A 72 -7.57 7.36 -3.62
CA THR A 72 -8.75 8.15 -3.32
C THR A 72 -9.63 8.47 -4.53
N ASN A 73 -9.17 8.14 -5.70
CA ASN A 73 -9.95 8.25 -6.92
C ASN A 73 -10.42 6.88 -7.38
#